data_080ed0a31d5660befd75954895e033e7
#
_entry.id   080ed0a31d5660befd75954895e033e7
#
_cell.length_a   1.000
_cell.length_b   1.000
_cell.length_c   1.000
_cell.angle_alpha   90.00
_cell.angle_beta   90.00
_cell.angle_gamma   90.00
#
_symmetry.space_group_name_H-M   'P 1'
#
loop_
_entity.id
_entity.type
_entity.pdbx_description
1 polymer ?
#
loop_
_entity_poly.entity_id
_entity_poly.type
_entity_poly.pdbx_seq_one_letter_code
_entity_poly.pdbx_strand_id
1 'polypeptide(L)'
;LLENERTAGKKVKPVCQSPGFPTVYVSFGDKSLPGCDLKKVWAEALVRGTNRQLLRPSMVHPLTRENPGDNSGVGVPNFEIDYVPDQEYLDMLVSFKGCGAELANAMQIFTVAKLEKGNDYAGLKRWVLDAVIKGGGKPCPPAAIGIGLGGQMDVACKLARKAVSVRRWDD
;
A
#
# COMPACT_ATOMS: atom_id res chain seq x y z
N LEU A 1 -17.57 -8.48 -9.87
CA LEU A 1 -16.14 -8.78 -9.67
C LEU A 1 -15.72 -10.01 -10.47
N LEU A 2 -16.33 -11.16 -10.27
CA LEU A 2 -15.98 -12.42 -10.99
C LEU A 2 -16.05 -12.28 -12.52
N GLU A 3 -17.06 -11.58 -13.04
CA GLU A 3 -17.17 -11.31 -14.47
C GLU A 3 -16.03 -10.43 -14.99
N ASN A 4 -15.66 -9.42 -14.20
CA ASN A 4 -14.55 -8.53 -14.53
C ASN A 4 -13.21 -9.28 -14.53
N GLU A 5 -12.97 -10.14 -13.54
CA GLU A 5 -11.80 -10.99 -13.47
C GLU A 5 -11.69 -11.91 -14.70
N ARG A 6 -12.76 -12.63 -15.03
CA ARG A 6 -12.82 -13.51 -16.20
C ARG A 6 -12.54 -12.75 -17.50
N THR A 7 -13.14 -11.56 -17.63
CA THR A 7 -12.95 -10.71 -18.81
C THR A 7 -11.52 -10.20 -18.92
N ALA A 8 -10.94 -9.77 -17.79
CA ALA A 8 -9.55 -9.31 -17.71
C ALA A 8 -8.58 -10.45 -18.11
N GLY A 9 -8.79 -11.65 -17.56
CA GLY A 9 -7.99 -12.83 -17.92
C GLY A 9 -8.07 -13.20 -19.41
N LYS A 10 -9.28 -13.25 -19.96
CA LYS A 10 -9.50 -13.54 -21.41
C LYS A 10 -8.84 -12.50 -22.32
N LYS A 11 -8.87 -11.23 -21.93
CA LYS A 11 -8.32 -10.11 -22.74
C LYS A 11 -6.87 -9.78 -22.42
N VAL A 12 -6.26 -10.49 -21.48
CA VAL A 12 -4.89 -10.19 -20.97
C VAL A 12 -4.77 -8.72 -20.57
N LYS A 13 -5.71 -8.24 -19.78
CA LYS A 13 -5.80 -6.86 -19.29
C LYS A 13 -5.82 -6.85 -17.78
N PRO A 14 -5.35 -5.78 -17.11
CA PRO A 14 -5.48 -5.65 -15.66
C PRO A 14 -6.97 -5.54 -15.26
N VAL A 15 -7.30 -6.09 -14.10
CA VAL A 15 -8.65 -5.96 -13.50
C VAL A 15 -8.93 -4.49 -13.16
N CYS A 16 -7.93 -3.76 -12.71
CA CYS A 16 -7.98 -2.33 -12.43
C CYS A 16 -6.67 -1.68 -12.86
N GLN A 17 -6.76 -0.55 -13.56
CA GLN A 17 -5.59 0.21 -14.02
C GLN A 17 -5.14 1.31 -13.04
N SER A 18 -5.85 1.49 -11.91
CA SER A 18 -5.49 2.53 -10.93
C SER A 18 -4.23 2.14 -10.17
N PRO A 19 -3.11 2.86 -10.33
CA PRO A 19 -1.89 2.57 -9.58
C PRO A 19 -2.00 2.99 -8.10
N GLY A 20 -2.93 3.89 -7.78
CA GLY A 20 -2.93 4.56 -6.49
C GLY A 20 -1.62 5.27 -6.24
N PHE A 21 -1.11 5.20 -5.00
CA PHE A 21 0.24 5.67 -4.67
C PHE A 21 1.16 4.43 -4.55
N PRO A 22 1.97 4.13 -5.57
CA PRO A 22 2.79 2.92 -5.57
C PRO A 22 3.80 2.93 -4.43
N THR A 23 3.95 1.79 -3.76
CA THR A 23 4.97 1.60 -2.73
C THR A 23 5.88 0.44 -3.12
N VAL A 24 7.18 0.66 -3.04
CA VAL A 24 8.21 -0.34 -3.25
C VAL A 24 8.80 -0.71 -1.90
N TYR A 25 8.59 -1.94 -1.48
CA TYR A 25 9.24 -2.53 -0.32
C TYR A 25 10.52 -3.18 -0.80
N VAL A 26 11.63 -2.76 -0.24
CA VAL A 26 12.96 -3.23 -0.65
C VAL A 26 13.70 -3.77 0.57
N SER A 27 14.23 -4.97 0.48
CA SER A 27 15.19 -5.45 1.46
C SER A 27 16.52 -5.82 0.79
N PHE A 28 17.60 -5.44 1.43
CA PHE A 28 18.96 -5.76 1.00
C PHE A 28 19.92 -5.76 2.19
N GLY A 29 21.09 -6.35 2.00
CA GLY A 29 22.17 -6.36 2.98
C GLY A 29 23.47 -5.82 2.39
N ASP A 30 24.53 -5.92 3.17
CA ASP A 30 25.89 -5.51 2.79
C ASP A 30 26.42 -6.26 1.55
N LYS A 31 25.93 -7.48 1.30
CA LYS A 31 26.32 -8.31 0.15
C LYS A 31 25.45 -8.07 -1.10
N SER A 32 24.42 -7.27 -1.01
CA SER A 32 23.46 -7.06 -2.08
C SER A 32 23.06 -5.59 -2.27
N LEU A 33 23.98 -4.68 -2.02
CA LEU A 33 23.76 -3.25 -2.20
C LEU A 33 23.37 -2.95 -3.66
N PRO A 34 22.28 -2.16 -3.86
CA PRO A 34 21.90 -1.78 -5.22
C PRO A 34 22.98 -0.95 -5.89
N GLY A 35 23.40 -1.34 -7.10
CA GLY A 35 24.39 -0.62 -7.90
C GLY A 35 23.81 0.57 -8.70
N CYS A 36 22.58 1.01 -8.40
CA CYS A 36 21.89 2.08 -9.12
C CYS A 36 20.95 2.87 -8.21
N ASP A 37 20.47 4.01 -8.68
CA ASP A 37 19.42 4.77 -8.02
C ASP A 37 18.05 4.11 -8.23
N LEU A 38 17.65 3.29 -7.27
CA LEU A 38 16.38 2.57 -7.31
C LEU A 38 15.17 3.51 -7.43
N LYS A 39 15.21 4.68 -6.78
CA LYS A 39 14.09 5.63 -6.85
C LYS A 39 13.90 6.15 -8.26
N LYS A 40 14.99 6.51 -8.93
CA LYS A 40 14.97 6.96 -10.32
C LYS A 40 14.48 5.85 -11.25
N VAL A 41 15.02 4.65 -11.13
CA VAL A 41 14.62 3.48 -11.94
C VAL A 41 13.13 3.20 -11.81
N TRP A 42 12.59 3.21 -10.61
CA TRP A 42 11.17 2.96 -10.38
C TRP A 42 10.27 4.10 -10.83
N ALA A 43 10.70 5.36 -10.68
CA ALA A 43 9.97 6.52 -11.21
C ALA A 43 9.85 6.44 -12.74
N GLU A 44 10.95 6.13 -13.43
CA GLU A 44 10.96 5.92 -14.87
C GLU A 44 10.09 4.72 -15.31
N ALA A 45 10.10 3.63 -14.52
CA ALA A 45 9.25 2.46 -14.79
C ALA A 45 7.76 2.80 -14.70
N LEU A 46 7.35 3.63 -13.74
CA LEU A 46 5.97 4.10 -13.61
C LEU A 46 5.53 4.95 -14.81
N VAL A 47 6.35 5.90 -15.22
CA VAL A 47 6.10 6.73 -16.40
C VAL A 47 5.96 5.84 -17.65
N ARG A 48 6.88 4.90 -17.84
CA ARG A 48 6.83 3.95 -18.97
C ARG A 48 5.59 3.07 -18.94
N GLY A 49 5.20 2.56 -17.75
CA GLY A 49 3.99 1.77 -17.56
C GLY A 49 2.72 2.55 -17.88
N THR A 50 2.68 3.82 -17.49
CA THR A 50 1.56 4.72 -17.77
C THR A 50 1.46 5.02 -19.27
N ASN A 51 2.58 5.38 -19.90
CA ASN A 51 2.62 5.69 -21.34
C ASN A 51 2.27 4.48 -22.21
N ARG A 52 2.49 3.25 -21.73
CA ARG A 52 2.04 2.00 -22.38
C ARG A 52 0.59 1.66 -22.09
N GLN A 53 -0.16 2.53 -21.42
CA GLN A 53 -1.56 2.34 -21.05
C GLN A 53 -1.82 1.12 -20.13
N LEU A 54 -0.80 0.67 -19.40
CA LEU A 54 -0.95 -0.37 -18.39
C LEU A 54 -1.53 0.21 -17.08
N LEU A 55 -1.19 1.47 -16.79
CA LEU A 55 -1.63 2.20 -15.62
C LEU A 55 -2.42 3.45 -16.04
N ARG A 56 -3.48 3.76 -15.32
CA ARG A 56 -4.23 4.99 -15.51
C ARG A 56 -3.46 6.18 -14.91
N PRO A 57 -3.33 7.34 -15.61
CA PRO A 57 -2.71 8.53 -15.06
C PRO A 57 -3.65 9.19 -14.04
N SER A 58 -3.56 8.76 -12.78
CA SER A 58 -4.44 9.20 -11.70
C SER A 58 -3.76 10.04 -10.62
N MET A 59 -2.43 10.16 -10.68
CA MET A 59 -1.67 10.96 -9.72
C MET A 59 -1.87 12.45 -9.99
N VAL A 60 -2.17 13.20 -8.93
CA VAL A 60 -2.38 14.66 -9.01
C VAL A 60 -1.65 15.36 -7.87
N HIS A 61 -1.24 16.60 -8.10
CA HIS A 61 -0.68 17.44 -7.06
C HIS A 61 -1.74 17.70 -5.97
N PRO A 62 -1.41 17.52 -4.68
CA PRO A 62 -2.42 17.55 -3.60
C PRO A 62 -3.15 18.89 -3.45
N LEU A 63 -2.48 20.00 -3.74
CA LEU A 63 -3.06 21.34 -3.60
C LEU A 63 -3.59 21.89 -4.93
N THR A 64 -2.76 21.92 -5.99
CA THR A 64 -3.16 22.50 -7.27
C THR A 64 -4.05 21.61 -8.11
N ARG A 65 -4.09 20.32 -7.80
CA ARG A 65 -4.82 19.26 -8.53
C ARG A 65 -4.35 19.07 -9.97
N GLU A 66 -3.20 19.63 -10.33
CA GLU A 66 -2.57 19.37 -11.62
C GLU A 66 -2.17 17.92 -11.75
N ASN A 67 -2.45 17.35 -12.92
CA ASN A 67 -2.12 15.98 -13.25
C ASN A 67 -1.01 15.98 -14.32
N PRO A 68 0.17 15.40 -14.03
CA PRO A 68 1.25 15.34 -15.01
C PRO A 68 0.96 14.39 -16.18
N GLY A 69 -0.06 13.55 -16.06
CA GLY A 69 -0.46 12.61 -17.11
C GLY A 69 0.34 11.30 -17.16
N ASP A 70 1.35 11.14 -16.36
CA ASP A 70 2.29 10.01 -16.41
C ASP A 70 2.57 9.35 -15.06
N ASN A 71 1.81 9.73 -14.03
CA ASN A 71 1.98 9.30 -12.63
C ASN A 71 3.34 9.68 -12.01
N SER A 72 4.06 10.64 -12.56
CA SER A 72 5.22 11.21 -11.91
C SER A 72 4.83 12.16 -10.77
N GLY A 73 5.75 12.38 -9.84
CA GLY A 73 5.51 13.29 -8.73
C GLY A 73 6.57 13.19 -7.64
N VAL A 74 6.59 14.18 -6.75
CA VAL A 74 7.49 14.18 -5.60
C VAL A 74 7.12 13.04 -4.65
N GLY A 75 8.11 12.22 -4.29
CA GLY A 75 7.91 11.07 -3.41
C GLY A 75 7.22 9.86 -4.06
N VAL A 76 7.04 9.87 -5.38
CA VAL A 76 6.45 8.75 -6.14
C VAL A 76 7.54 7.99 -6.89
N PRO A 77 7.61 6.67 -6.73
CA PRO A 77 6.92 5.84 -5.73
C PRO A 77 7.45 6.05 -4.31
N ASN A 78 6.64 5.67 -3.32
CA ASN A 78 7.11 5.57 -1.95
C ASN A 78 8.05 4.37 -1.81
N PHE A 79 9.11 4.52 -1.00
CA PHE A 79 10.06 3.45 -0.68
C PHE A 79 10.03 3.14 0.81
N GLU A 80 9.87 1.87 1.11
CA GLU A 80 10.11 1.31 2.44
C GLU A 80 11.33 0.38 2.33
N ILE A 81 12.39 0.73 3.06
CA ILE A 81 13.67 0.03 2.96
C ILE A 81 13.95 -0.68 4.28
N ASP A 82 14.17 -1.99 4.19
CA ASP A 82 14.61 -2.83 5.29
C ASP A 82 16.06 -3.28 5.02
N TYR A 83 16.97 -2.95 5.92
CA TYR A 83 18.33 -3.50 5.90
C TYR A 83 18.37 -4.81 6.67
N VAL A 84 18.84 -5.86 6.02
CA VAL A 84 18.98 -7.20 6.61
C VAL A 84 20.43 -7.62 6.51
N PRO A 85 21.19 -7.66 7.63
CA PRO A 85 22.60 -8.06 7.62
C PRO A 85 22.81 -9.40 6.90
N ASP A 86 23.92 -9.50 6.17
CA ASP A 86 24.33 -10.70 5.43
C ASP A 86 23.42 -11.15 4.28
N GLN A 87 22.34 -10.43 3.96
CA GLN A 87 21.48 -10.78 2.83
C GLN A 87 22.26 -10.68 1.51
N GLU A 88 22.23 -11.75 0.72
CA GLU A 88 22.99 -11.89 -0.53
C GLU A 88 22.20 -11.50 -1.78
N TYR A 89 20.91 -11.19 -1.62
CA TYR A 89 20.03 -10.81 -2.73
C TYR A 89 19.28 -9.53 -2.40
N LEU A 90 18.94 -8.81 -3.45
CA LEU A 90 18.01 -7.69 -3.40
C LEU A 90 16.60 -8.22 -3.58
N ASP A 91 15.75 -8.05 -2.57
CA ASP A 91 14.33 -8.41 -2.66
C ASP A 91 13.48 -7.15 -2.84
N MET A 92 12.52 -7.21 -3.75
CA MET A 92 11.62 -6.09 -4.02
C MET A 92 10.19 -6.56 -4.22
N LEU A 93 9.28 -5.95 -3.49
CA LEU A 93 7.84 -6.12 -3.68
C LEU A 93 7.22 -4.78 -4.01
N VAL A 94 6.46 -4.73 -5.10
CA VAL A 94 5.75 -3.51 -5.52
C VAL A 94 4.28 -3.66 -5.24
N SER A 95 3.74 -2.72 -4.49
CA SER A 95 2.32 -2.68 -4.16
C SER A 95 1.65 -1.52 -4.87
N PHE A 96 0.63 -1.82 -5.68
CA PHE A 96 -0.29 -0.86 -6.28
C PHE A 96 -1.61 -0.90 -5.53
N LYS A 97 -1.95 0.19 -4.84
CA LYS A 97 -3.22 0.32 -4.11
C LYS A 97 -3.98 1.51 -4.65
N GLY A 98 -5.17 1.26 -5.17
CA GLY A 98 -6.06 2.31 -5.64
C GLY A 98 -6.51 3.27 -4.53
N CYS A 99 -7.02 4.44 -4.93
CA CYS A 99 -7.48 5.48 -3.99
C CYS A 99 -8.48 4.97 -2.95
N GLY A 100 -9.35 4.02 -3.31
CA GLY A 100 -10.31 3.44 -2.38
C GLY A 100 -9.67 2.82 -1.15
N ALA A 101 -8.50 2.21 -1.30
CA ALA A 101 -7.77 1.61 -0.19
C ALA A 101 -7.27 2.65 0.84
N GLU A 102 -7.06 3.91 0.42
CA GLU A 102 -6.64 4.99 1.31
C GLU A 102 -7.83 5.75 1.95
N LEU A 103 -9.00 5.75 1.31
CA LEU A 103 -10.18 6.50 1.77
C LEU A 103 -10.82 5.94 3.05
N ALA A 104 -10.56 4.69 3.37
CA ALA A 104 -11.13 4.00 4.54
C ALA A 104 -10.13 3.84 5.69
N ASN A 105 -8.92 4.38 5.56
CA ASN A 105 -7.92 4.31 6.62
C ASN A 105 -8.40 5.06 7.87
N ALA A 106 -8.12 4.47 9.02
CA ALA A 106 -8.45 5.06 10.32
C ALA A 106 -7.27 4.91 11.28
N MET A 107 -7.14 5.86 12.19
CA MET A 107 -6.13 5.84 13.24
C MET A 107 -6.76 6.24 14.57
N GLN A 108 -6.32 5.62 15.65
CA GLN A 108 -6.78 5.91 17.00
C GLN A 108 -5.64 5.77 18.00
N ILE A 109 -5.53 6.73 18.90
CA ILE A 109 -4.70 6.61 20.08
C ILE A 109 -5.55 5.99 21.20
N PHE A 110 -5.04 4.92 21.80
CA PHE A 110 -5.70 4.23 22.89
C PHE A 110 -5.07 4.57 24.23
N THR A 111 -5.87 5.01 25.19
CA THR A 111 -5.51 4.97 26.60
C THR A 111 -5.68 3.55 27.15
N VAL A 112 -5.07 3.24 28.30
CA VAL A 112 -5.20 1.92 28.94
C VAL A 112 -6.67 1.54 29.16
N ALA A 113 -7.47 2.51 29.61
CA ALA A 113 -8.91 2.28 29.83
C ALA A 113 -9.67 2.00 28.51
N LYS A 114 -9.38 2.76 27.44
CA LYS A 114 -10.01 2.54 26.12
C LYS A 114 -9.62 1.21 25.48
N LEU A 115 -8.42 0.73 25.76
CA LEU A 115 -7.91 -0.52 25.21
C LEU A 115 -8.67 -1.74 25.76
N GLU A 116 -9.16 -1.63 27.01
CA GLU A 116 -9.85 -2.72 27.74
C GLU A 116 -9.04 -4.03 27.75
N LYS A 117 -7.75 -3.93 28.09
CA LYS A 117 -6.83 -5.07 28.15
C LYS A 117 -7.38 -6.21 29.03
N GLY A 118 -7.95 -5.89 30.20
CA GLY A 118 -8.54 -6.84 31.13
C GLY A 118 -9.79 -7.54 30.60
N ASN A 119 -10.37 -7.06 29.50
CA ASN A 119 -11.54 -7.61 28.80
C ASN A 119 -11.17 -8.02 27.38
N ASP A 120 -10.10 -8.78 27.22
CA ASP A 120 -9.63 -9.33 25.95
C ASP A 120 -9.52 -8.29 24.82
N TYR A 121 -9.01 -7.09 25.15
CA TYR A 121 -8.88 -5.98 24.21
C TYR A 121 -10.19 -5.58 23.50
N ALA A 122 -11.32 -5.72 24.18
CA ALA A 122 -12.64 -5.48 23.60
C ALA A 122 -12.78 -4.06 23.01
N GLY A 123 -12.16 -3.05 23.63
CA GLY A 123 -12.16 -1.68 23.11
C GLY A 123 -11.45 -1.55 21.77
N LEU A 124 -10.32 -2.23 21.58
CA LEU A 124 -9.62 -2.29 20.30
C LEU A 124 -10.47 -3.01 19.25
N LYS A 125 -11.01 -4.16 19.59
CA LYS A 125 -11.84 -4.97 18.66
C LYS A 125 -13.05 -4.17 18.15
N ARG A 126 -13.78 -3.50 19.07
CA ARG A 126 -14.89 -2.63 18.68
C ARG A 126 -14.46 -1.52 17.75
N TRP A 127 -13.36 -0.84 18.05
CA TRP A 127 -12.88 0.23 17.19
C TRP A 127 -12.54 -0.26 15.78
N VAL A 128 -11.91 -1.42 15.65
CA VAL A 128 -11.61 -2.02 14.33
C VAL A 128 -12.90 -2.28 13.55
N LEU A 129 -13.92 -2.90 14.20
CA LEU A 129 -15.22 -3.14 13.58
C LEU A 129 -15.90 -1.83 13.16
N ASP A 130 -15.90 -0.81 14.01
CA ASP A 130 -16.45 0.50 13.69
C ASP A 130 -15.74 1.15 12.50
N ALA A 131 -14.42 1.03 12.42
CA ALA A 131 -13.64 1.55 11.30
C ALA A 131 -14.01 0.86 9.99
N VAL A 132 -14.19 -0.46 10.01
CA VAL A 132 -14.65 -1.24 8.85
C VAL A 132 -16.04 -0.82 8.41
N ILE A 133 -16.98 -0.72 9.34
CA ILE A 133 -18.36 -0.30 9.06
C ILE A 133 -18.38 1.10 8.44
N LYS A 134 -17.63 2.04 9.01
CA LYS A 134 -17.51 3.41 8.46
C LYS A 134 -16.84 3.45 7.09
N GLY A 135 -15.89 2.57 6.85
CA GLY A 135 -15.23 2.40 5.57
C GLY A 135 -16.20 1.96 4.47
N GLY A 136 -17.11 1.06 4.80
CA GLY A 136 -18.15 0.55 3.89
C GLY A 136 -17.56 0.04 2.58
N GLY A 137 -18.14 0.43 1.48
CA GLY A 137 -17.71 0.03 0.14
C GLY A 137 -16.54 0.84 -0.48
N LYS A 138 -15.98 1.82 0.24
CA LYS A 138 -14.91 2.68 -0.30
C LYS A 138 -13.66 1.90 -0.74
N PRO A 139 -13.19 0.86 -0.04
CA PRO A 139 -11.99 0.12 -0.43
C PRO A 139 -12.20 -0.89 -1.58
N CYS A 140 -13.32 -0.83 -2.31
CA CYS A 140 -13.60 -1.75 -3.41
C CYS A 140 -13.60 -3.22 -2.96
N PRO A 141 -14.64 -3.71 -2.31
CA PRO A 141 -14.71 -5.08 -1.79
C PRO A 141 -14.52 -6.15 -2.88
N PRO A 142 -13.98 -7.33 -2.51
CA PRO A 142 -13.58 -7.73 -1.17
C PRO A 142 -12.32 -7.00 -0.72
N ALA A 143 -12.26 -6.60 0.56
CA ALA A 143 -11.15 -5.84 1.10
C ALA A 143 -10.42 -6.62 2.21
N ALA A 144 -9.10 -6.42 2.28
CA ALA A 144 -8.30 -6.87 3.40
C ALA A 144 -8.07 -5.73 4.39
N ILE A 145 -7.89 -6.08 5.65
CA ILE A 145 -7.67 -5.13 6.73
C ILE A 145 -6.27 -5.35 7.29
N GLY A 146 -5.43 -4.32 7.18
CA GLY A 146 -4.14 -4.28 7.85
C GLY A 146 -4.24 -3.54 9.17
N ILE A 147 -3.79 -4.15 10.24
CA ILE A 147 -3.77 -3.55 11.57
C ILE A 147 -2.33 -3.39 12.01
N GLY A 148 -1.93 -2.15 12.28
CA GLY A 148 -0.63 -1.83 12.86
C GLY A 148 -0.81 -1.32 14.28
N LEU A 149 -0.10 -1.88 15.22
CA LEU A 149 -0.20 -1.57 16.64
C LEU A 149 1.14 -1.08 17.20
N GLY A 150 1.06 -0.14 18.10
CA GLY A 150 2.19 0.31 18.91
C GLY A 150 3.10 1.34 18.24
N GLY A 151 4.15 1.72 18.96
CA GLY A 151 5.16 2.66 18.51
C GLY A 151 4.63 4.08 18.31
N GLN A 152 5.26 4.77 17.39
CA GLN A 152 4.84 6.09 16.93
C GLN A 152 3.73 5.95 15.88
N MET A 153 3.02 7.02 15.64
CA MET A 153 1.89 7.06 14.72
C MET A 153 2.26 6.62 13.30
N ASP A 154 3.36 7.12 12.77
CA ASP A 154 3.87 6.77 11.45
C ASP A 154 4.30 5.30 11.37
N VAL A 155 4.92 4.76 12.43
CA VAL A 155 5.29 3.35 12.52
C VAL A 155 4.05 2.46 12.50
N ALA A 156 3.01 2.77 13.27
CA ALA A 156 1.76 2.02 13.26
C ALA A 156 1.10 2.04 11.87
N CYS A 157 1.06 3.20 11.20
CA CYS A 157 0.53 3.32 9.85
C CYS A 157 1.33 2.50 8.83
N LYS A 158 2.66 2.51 8.91
CA LYS A 158 3.54 1.70 8.05
C LYS A 158 3.32 0.21 8.27
N LEU A 159 3.22 -0.23 9.53
CA LEU A 159 2.94 -1.63 9.86
C LEU A 159 1.59 -2.10 9.31
N ALA A 160 0.54 -1.28 9.44
CA ALA A 160 -0.77 -1.58 8.89
C ALA A 160 -0.73 -1.75 7.36
N ARG A 161 -0.03 -0.84 6.67
CA ARG A 161 0.17 -0.91 5.21
C ARG A 161 0.99 -2.14 4.81
N LYS A 162 2.07 -2.43 5.52
CA LYS A 162 2.94 -3.59 5.28
C LYS A 162 2.17 -4.90 5.46
N ALA A 163 1.29 -4.99 6.46
CA ALA A 163 0.46 -6.17 6.72
C ALA A 163 -0.42 -6.58 5.53
N VAL A 164 -1.00 -5.62 4.80
CA VAL A 164 -1.84 -5.91 3.62
C VAL A 164 -1.08 -5.97 2.30
N SER A 165 0.21 -5.60 2.28
CA SER A 165 0.99 -5.52 1.05
C SER A 165 2.04 -6.62 0.93
N VAL A 166 2.71 -6.95 2.02
CA VAL A 166 3.87 -7.84 2.04
C VAL A 166 3.53 -9.22 2.55
N ARG A 167 2.63 -9.31 3.52
CA ARG A 167 2.22 -10.60 4.06
C ARG A 167 1.49 -11.42 3.00
N ARG A 168 1.81 -12.69 2.90
CA ARG A 168 1.08 -13.62 2.04
C ARG A 168 -0.34 -13.82 2.60
N TRP A 169 -1.30 -14.02 1.70
CA TRP A 169 -2.71 -14.13 2.05
C TRP A 169 -3.15 -15.58 2.27
N ASP A 170 -2.25 -16.50 1.96
CA ASP A 170 -2.40 -17.95 2.08
C ASP A 170 -1.62 -18.54 3.28
N ASP A 171 -1.07 -17.68 4.15
CA ASP A 171 -0.37 -18.07 5.39
C ASP A 171 -1.33 -18.17 6.58
#